data_e03f66330a64cba10f19e8588c7f9a8f
#
_entry.id   e03f66330a64cba10f19e8588c7f9a8f
#
_cell.length_a   1.000
_cell.length_b   1.000
_cell.length_c   1.000
_cell.angle_alpha   90.00
_cell.angle_beta   90.00
_cell.angle_gamma   90.00
#
_symmetry.space_group_name_H-M   'P 1'
#
loop_
_entity.id
_entity.type
_entity.pdbx_description
1 polymer ?
#
loop_
_entity_poly.entity_id
_entity_poly.type
_entity_poly.pdbx_seq_one_letter_code
_entity_poly.pdbx_strand_id
1 'polypeptide(L)'
;MLVKPDPVVTAINRYRAASAELDKIAVREPTLPNGNPADETEEYAVWETASHKAQDVAATAWAEVTATQPTTVAGAIALINCYLEIWSEHPIKAEHQASGALKILRSFLRTIAE
;
A
#
# COMPACT_ATOMS: atom_id res chain seq x y z
N MET A 1 -17.08 12.67 -23.53
CA MET A 1 -15.63 12.44 -23.57
C MET A 1 -15.18 11.64 -22.36
N LEU A 2 -14.58 10.49 -22.60
CA LEU A 2 -14.07 9.66 -21.53
C LEU A 2 -12.67 10.17 -21.13
N VAL A 3 -12.58 10.70 -19.92
CA VAL A 3 -11.29 11.10 -19.36
C VAL A 3 -10.61 9.86 -18.80
N LYS A 4 -9.42 9.56 -19.29
CA LYS A 4 -8.62 8.46 -18.72
C LYS A 4 -8.29 8.76 -17.26
N PRO A 5 -8.54 7.82 -16.32
CA PRO A 5 -8.12 8.02 -14.95
C PRO A 5 -6.59 8.14 -14.88
N ASP A 6 -6.10 8.92 -13.92
CA ASP A 6 -4.67 9.01 -13.66
C ASP A 6 -4.16 7.63 -13.23
N PRO A 7 -3.11 7.08 -13.87
CA PRO A 7 -2.58 5.76 -13.50
C PRO A 7 -2.21 5.62 -12.03
N VAL A 8 -1.75 6.71 -11.38
CA VAL A 8 -1.39 6.65 -9.96
C VAL A 8 -2.62 6.46 -9.09
N VAL A 9 -3.78 7.00 -9.45
CA VAL A 9 -5.02 6.81 -8.71
C VAL A 9 -5.46 5.34 -8.77
N THR A 10 -5.35 4.72 -9.94
CA THR A 10 -5.63 3.29 -10.10
C THR A 10 -4.68 2.45 -9.25
N ALA A 11 -3.39 2.76 -9.25
CA ALA A 11 -2.39 2.06 -8.44
C ALA A 11 -2.68 2.21 -6.94
N ILE A 12 -3.03 3.41 -6.48
CA ILE A 12 -3.39 3.67 -5.08
C ILE A 12 -4.62 2.85 -4.67
N ASN A 13 -5.64 2.80 -5.52
CA ASN A 13 -6.87 2.04 -5.23
C ASN A 13 -6.57 0.54 -5.12
N ARG A 14 -5.70 0.00 -5.97
CA ARG A 14 -5.25 -1.40 -5.88
C ARG A 14 -4.50 -1.67 -4.58
N TYR A 15 -3.62 -0.75 -4.20
CA TYR A 15 -2.88 -0.86 -2.93
C TYR A 15 -3.82 -0.84 -1.74
N ARG A 16 -4.79 0.08 -1.71
CA ARG A 16 -5.76 0.17 -0.62
C ARG A 16 -6.60 -1.10 -0.50
N ALA A 17 -7.03 -1.67 -1.63
CA ALA A 17 -7.79 -2.93 -1.64
C ALA A 17 -6.93 -4.09 -1.12
N ALA A 18 -5.67 -4.19 -1.55
CA ALA A 18 -4.74 -5.22 -1.11
C ALA A 18 -4.42 -5.10 0.38
N SER A 19 -4.23 -3.87 0.86
CA SER A 19 -3.96 -3.59 2.27
C SER A 19 -5.16 -3.94 3.15
N ALA A 20 -6.39 -3.61 2.71
CA ALA A 20 -7.61 -3.96 3.42
C ALA A 20 -7.80 -5.48 3.52
N GLU A 21 -7.48 -6.21 2.45
CA GLU A 21 -7.55 -7.67 2.44
C GLU A 21 -6.53 -8.28 3.39
N LEU A 22 -5.31 -7.74 3.42
CA LEU A 22 -4.28 -8.16 4.35
C LEU A 22 -4.74 -7.96 5.81
N ASP A 23 -5.35 -6.82 6.12
CA ASP A 23 -5.87 -6.53 7.46
C ASP A 23 -6.95 -7.52 7.88
N LYS A 24 -7.85 -7.89 6.96
CA LYS A 24 -8.88 -8.91 7.22
C LYS A 24 -8.26 -10.26 7.56
N ILE A 25 -7.22 -10.65 6.85
CA ILE A 25 -6.52 -11.92 7.08
C ILE A 25 -5.76 -11.86 8.40
N ALA A 26 -5.12 -10.75 8.71
CA ALA A 26 -4.34 -10.59 9.95
C ALA A 26 -5.19 -10.84 11.21
N VAL A 27 -6.43 -10.34 11.24
CA VAL A 27 -7.31 -10.51 12.39
C VAL A 27 -7.84 -11.94 12.57
N ARG A 28 -7.64 -12.80 11.57
CA ARG A 28 -8.06 -14.22 11.60
C ARG A 28 -6.95 -15.16 12.04
N GLU A 29 -5.82 -14.62 12.54
CA GLU A 29 -4.72 -15.45 13.01
C GLU A 29 -5.20 -16.44 14.06
N PRO A 30 -5.02 -17.78 13.85
CA PRO A 30 -5.41 -18.77 14.83
C PRO A 30 -4.62 -18.63 16.11
N THR A 31 -5.31 -18.65 17.25
CA THR A 31 -4.71 -18.53 18.56
C THR A 31 -5.12 -19.70 19.45
N LEU A 32 -4.26 -20.03 20.41
CA LEU A 32 -4.57 -20.99 21.46
C LEU A 32 -5.51 -20.34 22.51
N PRO A 33 -6.17 -21.15 23.39
CA PRO A 33 -7.05 -20.59 24.42
C PRO A 33 -6.40 -19.55 25.32
N ASN A 34 -5.06 -19.58 25.46
CA ASN A 34 -4.30 -18.61 26.26
C ASN A 34 -3.96 -17.31 25.49
N GLY A 35 -4.40 -17.19 24.21
CA GLY A 35 -4.14 -16.02 23.38
C GLY A 35 -2.82 -16.06 22.60
N ASN A 36 -1.99 -17.10 22.80
CA ASN A 36 -0.75 -17.24 22.05
C ASN A 36 -1.02 -17.76 20.63
N PRO A 37 -0.14 -17.48 19.65
CA PRO A 37 -0.30 -18.02 18.31
C PRO A 37 -0.33 -19.56 18.29
N ALA A 38 -1.23 -20.14 17.49
CA ALA A 38 -1.38 -21.58 17.32
C ALA A 38 -0.48 -22.11 16.21
N ASP A 39 0.80 -21.77 16.24
CA ASP A 39 1.79 -21.95 15.18
C ASP A 39 2.11 -23.40 14.80
N GLU A 40 1.71 -24.37 15.60
CA GLU A 40 1.91 -25.81 15.33
C GLU A 40 0.67 -26.50 14.73
N THR A 41 -0.41 -25.76 14.46
CA THR A 41 -1.64 -26.33 13.93
C THR A 41 -1.73 -26.24 12.41
N GLU A 42 -2.55 -27.12 11.80
CA GLU A 42 -2.85 -27.04 10.35
C GLU A 42 -3.58 -25.73 10.00
N GLU A 43 -4.46 -25.27 10.88
CA GLU A 43 -5.16 -24.00 10.70
C GLU A 43 -4.20 -22.85 10.58
N TYR A 44 -3.16 -22.83 11.42
CA TYR A 44 -2.14 -21.80 11.38
C TYR A 44 -1.35 -21.86 10.07
N ALA A 45 -0.99 -23.07 9.61
CA ALA A 45 -0.27 -23.23 8.35
C ALA A 45 -1.07 -22.70 7.15
N VAL A 46 -2.39 -22.97 7.13
CA VAL A 46 -3.29 -22.44 6.09
C VAL A 46 -3.38 -20.92 6.17
N TRP A 47 -3.55 -20.39 7.38
CA TRP A 47 -3.60 -18.95 7.60
C TRP A 47 -2.28 -18.26 7.20
N GLU A 48 -1.15 -18.85 7.57
CA GLU A 48 0.17 -18.32 7.26
C GLU A 48 0.39 -18.23 5.74
N THR A 49 0.00 -19.26 5.00
CA THR A 49 0.08 -19.26 3.54
C THR A 49 -0.77 -18.15 2.94
N ALA A 50 -2.01 -17.99 3.42
CA ALA A 50 -2.91 -16.93 2.96
C ALA A 50 -2.37 -15.55 3.31
N SER A 51 -1.80 -15.40 4.51
CA SER A 51 -1.20 -14.16 4.99
C SER A 51 0.00 -13.75 4.14
N HIS A 52 0.91 -14.68 3.85
CA HIS A 52 2.08 -14.42 3.00
C HIS A 52 1.66 -14.02 1.59
N LYS A 53 0.66 -14.70 1.01
CA LYS A 53 0.13 -14.35 -0.31
C LYS A 53 -0.45 -12.93 -0.30
N ALA A 54 -1.22 -12.57 0.72
CA ALA A 54 -1.79 -11.23 0.84
C ALA A 54 -0.70 -10.16 1.02
N GLN A 55 0.35 -10.46 1.78
CA GLN A 55 1.50 -9.57 1.94
C GLN A 55 2.21 -9.34 0.60
N ASP A 56 2.41 -10.38 -0.20
CA ASP A 56 3.03 -10.28 -1.51
C ASP A 56 2.19 -9.43 -2.47
N VAL A 57 0.87 -9.60 -2.46
CA VAL A 57 -0.05 -8.80 -3.27
C VAL A 57 0.03 -7.33 -2.86
N ALA A 58 0.02 -7.04 -1.56
CA ALA A 58 0.12 -5.66 -1.05
C ALA A 58 1.49 -5.04 -1.38
N ALA A 59 2.57 -5.80 -1.25
CA ALA A 59 3.92 -5.33 -1.59
C ALA A 59 4.05 -5.02 -3.09
N THR A 60 3.51 -5.86 -3.95
CA THR A 60 3.49 -5.64 -5.40
C THR A 60 2.67 -4.39 -5.75
N ALA A 61 1.50 -4.23 -5.13
CA ALA A 61 0.66 -3.06 -5.33
C ALA A 61 1.36 -1.77 -4.87
N TRP A 62 2.06 -1.82 -3.75
CA TRP A 62 2.84 -0.69 -3.24
C TRP A 62 3.98 -0.32 -4.19
N ALA A 63 4.70 -1.31 -4.71
CA ALA A 63 5.75 -1.08 -5.70
C ALA A 63 5.20 -0.39 -6.96
N GLU A 64 3.99 -0.74 -7.39
CA GLU A 64 3.31 -0.08 -8.50
C GLU A 64 3.00 1.39 -8.18
N VAL A 65 2.52 1.69 -6.96
CA VAL A 65 2.27 3.08 -6.52
C VAL A 65 3.55 3.90 -6.59
N THR A 66 4.65 3.38 -6.06
CA THR A 66 5.92 4.11 -6.00
C THR A 66 6.59 4.26 -7.36
N ALA A 67 6.26 3.39 -8.31
CA ALA A 67 6.81 3.43 -9.68
C ALA A 67 5.96 4.27 -10.64
N THR A 68 4.75 4.64 -10.25
CA THR A 68 3.80 5.34 -11.14
C THR A 68 3.84 6.85 -10.90
N GLN A 69 4.19 7.60 -11.92
CA GLN A 69 4.20 9.07 -11.84
C GLN A 69 2.78 9.61 -12.02
N PRO A 70 2.34 10.57 -11.18
CA PRO A 70 1.06 11.25 -11.41
C PRO A 70 1.08 12.03 -12.72
N THR A 71 -0.04 12.03 -13.41
CA THR A 71 -0.20 12.79 -14.66
C THR A 71 -1.13 13.98 -14.51
N THR A 72 -1.77 14.11 -13.36
CA THR A 72 -2.70 15.20 -13.03
C THR A 72 -2.41 15.75 -11.63
N VAL A 73 -2.87 16.98 -11.38
CA VAL A 73 -2.80 17.59 -10.04
C VAL A 73 -3.60 16.75 -9.03
N ALA A 74 -4.78 16.28 -9.42
CA ALA A 74 -5.61 15.41 -8.58
C ALA A 74 -4.87 14.12 -8.22
N GLY A 75 -4.16 13.50 -9.17
CA GLY A 75 -3.33 12.32 -8.92
C GLY A 75 -2.17 12.60 -7.97
N ALA A 76 -1.51 13.74 -8.12
CA ALA A 76 -0.43 14.15 -7.22
C ALA A 76 -0.94 14.33 -5.79
N ILE A 77 -2.11 14.96 -5.62
CA ILE A 77 -2.75 15.12 -4.30
C ILE A 77 -3.11 13.76 -3.70
N ALA A 78 -3.68 12.86 -4.51
CA ALA A 78 -4.02 11.51 -4.06
C ALA A 78 -2.77 10.75 -3.59
N LEU A 79 -1.66 10.89 -4.29
CA LEU A 79 -0.40 10.27 -3.92
C LEU A 79 0.13 10.82 -2.60
N ILE A 80 0.12 12.14 -2.42
CA ILE A 80 0.53 12.79 -1.17
C ILE A 80 -0.33 12.26 -0.01
N ASN A 81 -1.65 12.21 -0.18
CA ASN A 81 -2.56 11.74 0.85
C ASN A 81 -2.29 10.27 1.21
N CYS A 82 -1.99 9.45 0.21
CA CYS A 82 -1.64 8.04 0.43
C CYS A 82 -0.37 7.92 1.31
N TYR A 83 0.66 8.69 1.01
CA TYR A 83 1.88 8.70 1.81
C TYR A 83 1.64 9.22 3.22
N LEU A 84 0.80 10.25 3.38
CA LEU A 84 0.48 10.79 4.71
C LEU A 84 -0.29 9.78 5.57
N GLU A 85 -1.20 9.00 4.98
CA GLU A 85 -1.90 7.92 5.69
C GLU A 85 -0.90 6.90 6.24
N ILE A 86 0.04 6.46 5.40
CA ILE A 86 1.07 5.50 5.80
C ILE A 86 2.01 6.11 6.83
N TRP A 87 2.36 7.38 6.67
CA TRP A 87 3.21 8.11 7.61
C TRP A 87 2.61 8.15 9.01
N SER A 88 1.30 8.41 9.12
CA SER A 88 0.64 8.46 10.42
C SER A 88 0.56 7.08 11.10
N GLU A 89 0.46 6.00 10.31
CA GLU A 89 0.38 4.62 10.83
C GLU A 89 1.74 4.01 11.17
N HIS A 90 2.79 4.41 10.43
CA HIS A 90 4.11 3.79 10.54
C HIS A 90 5.24 4.84 10.55
N PRO A 91 5.41 5.59 11.67
CA PRO A 91 6.37 6.70 11.73
C PRO A 91 7.81 6.31 11.40
N ILE A 92 8.23 5.09 11.74
CA ILE A 92 9.61 4.62 11.52
C ILE A 92 9.93 4.44 10.04
N LYS A 93 8.93 4.09 9.22
CA LYS A 93 9.08 3.93 7.77
C LYS A 93 8.85 5.23 7.01
N ALA A 94 8.37 6.26 7.68
CA ALA A 94 7.95 7.52 7.08
C ALA A 94 9.09 8.24 6.34
N GLU A 95 10.31 8.21 6.87
CA GLU A 95 11.45 8.91 6.26
C GLU A 95 11.75 8.41 4.84
N HIS A 96 11.78 7.09 4.65
CA HIS A 96 12.03 6.48 3.33
C HIS A 96 10.89 6.78 2.36
N GLN A 97 9.66 6.73 2.84
CA GLN A 97 8.47 6.96 2.02
C GLN A 97 8.33 8.44 1.66
N ALA A 98 8.60 9.34 2.62
CA ALA A 98 8.60 10.78 2.37
C ALA A 98 9.61 11.17 1.30
N SER A 99 10.82 10.58 1.35
CA SER A 99 11.84 10.82 0.33
C SER A 99 11.37 10.37 -1.06
N GLY A 100 10.72 9.21 -1.16
CA GLY A 100 10.14 8.71 -2.41
C GLY A 100 9.04 9.62 -2.94
N ALA A 101 8.14 10.08 -2.05
CA ALA A 101 7.07 11.00 -2.40
C ALA A 101 7.61 12.33 -2.93
N LEU A 102 8.62 12.89 -2.26
CA LEU A 102 9.24 14.14 -2.69
C LEU A 102 9.90 14.03 -4.06
N LYS A 103 10.54 12.91 -4.36
CA LYS A 103 11.13 12.67 -5.68
C LYS A 103 10.06 12.63 -6.77
N ILE A 104 8.96 11.95 -6.53
CA ILE A 104 7.84 11.85 -7.47
C ILE A 104 7.21 13.22 -7.69
N LEU A 105 6.98 13.98 -6.62
CA LEU A 105 6.42 15.32 -6.70
C LEU A 105 7.34 16.27 -7.45
N ARG A 106 8.64 16.22 -7.18
CA ARG A 106 9.63 17.05 -7.88
C ARG A 106 9.63 16.74 -9.38
N SER A 107 9.59 15.46 -9.75
CA SER A 107 9.52 15.04 -11.14
C SER A 107 8.23 15.51 -11.81
N PHE A 108 7.09 15.40 -11.13
CA PHE A 108 5.80 15.87 -11.63
C PHE A 108 5.80 17.39 -11.83
N LEU A 109 6.28 18.15 -10.85
CA LEU A 109 6.36 19.62 -10.95
C LEU A 109 7.26 20.07 -12.09
N ARG A 110 8.36 19.37 -12.34
CA ARG A 110 9.23 19.63 -13.49
C ARG A 110 8.48 19.43 -14.81
N THR A 111 7.71 18.36 -14.90
CA THR A 111 6.94 18.02 -16.12
C THR A 111 5.94 19.11 -16.45
N ILE A 112 5.21 19.63 -15.45
CA ILE A 112 4.24 20.71 -15.70
C ILE A 112 4.90 22.08 -15.92
N ALA A 113 6.12 22.29 -15.42
CA ALA A 113 6.84 23.56 -15.61
C ALA A 113 7.46 23.68 -17.02
N GLU A 114 7.65 22.57 -17.71
CA GLU A 114 8.13 22.53 -19.08
C GLU A 114 7.00 22.80 -20.06
#